data_29f250ee249e92f41423aca954af0c2b
#
_entry.id   29f250ee249e92f41423aca954af0c2b
#
_cell.length_a   1.000
_cell.length_b   1.000
_cell.length_c   1.000
_cell.angle_alpha   90.00
_cell.angle_beta   90.00
_cell.angle_gamma   90.00
#
_symmetry.space_group_name_H-M   'P 1'
#
loop_
_entity.id
_entity.type
_entity.pdbx_description
1 polymer ?
#
loop_
_entity_poly.entity_id
_entity_poly.type
_entity_poly.pdbx_seq_one_letter_code
_entity_poly.pdbx_strand_id
1 'polypeptide(L)'
;VIVVGAGHAGCEAATASARLGAETLLVTMDMNKIAQMSCNPAVGGIAKGQIVREIDALGGWMGIVTDDCAIQFRMLNRSKGPAMWSPRAQCDRGKFIWRWREILENQPHLHIWQDQAMELIVEDGRACGVRTLFGCEIRAKAVVVCAGTFLNGLMHVGPVKIPGGRVAEPASTGFGESIARHGCEIRAKAVVVCAGTFLN
;
A
#
# COMPACT_ATOMS: atom_id res chain seq x y z
N VAL A 1 -2.66 16.51 -4.58
CA VAL A 1 -2.06 15.58 -3.61
C VAL A 1 -1.19 14.58 -4.35
N ILE A 2 -0.03 14.24 -3.80
CA ILE A 2 0.78 13.10 -4.30
C ILE A 2 0.67 11.97 -3.28
N VAL A 3 0.37 10.75 -3.75
CA VAL A 3 0.41 9.53 -2.95
C VAL A 3 1.57 8.66 -3.45
N VAL A 4 2.53 8.36 -2.60
CA VAL A 4 3.71 7.56 -2.94
C VAL A 4 3.51 6.12 -2.49
N GLY A 5 3.42 5.21 -3.45
CA GLY A 5 3.22 3.77 -3.25
C GLY A 5 1.79 3.31 -3.46
N ALA A 6 1.59 2.39 -4.40
CA ALA A 6 0.29 1.84 -4.78
C ALA A 6 0.01 0.47 -4.12
N GLY A 7 0.41 0.29 -2.86
CA GLY A 7 -0.08 -0.79 -2.01
C GLY A 7 -1.52 -0.52 -1.54
N HIS A 8 -2.09 -1.39 -0.70
CA HIS A 8 -3.47 -1.25 -0.24
C HIS A 8 -3.75 0.13 0.39
N ALA A 9 -2.86 0.61 1.26
CA ALA A 9 -2.99 1.91 1.90
C ALA A 9 -2.93 3.07 0.88
N GLY A 10 -2.04 2.98 -0.12
CA GLY A 10 -1.92 4.01 -1.14
C GLY A 10 -3.12 4.04 -2.09
N CYS A 11 -3.67 2.89 -2.45
CA CYS A 11 -4.89 2.83 -3.25
C CYS A 11 -6.07 3.49 -2.54
N GLU A 12 -6.26 3.19 -1.26
CA GLU A 12 -7.31 3.83 -0.44
C GLU A 12 -7.06 5.34 -0.27
N ALA A 13 -5.83 5.75 0.02
CA ALA A 13 -5.49 7.16 0.18
C ALA A 13 -5.70 7.96 -1.12
N ALA A 14 -5.33 7.39 -2.26
CA ALA A 14 -5.48 8.03 -3.55
C ALA A 14 -6.95 8.19 -3.96
N THR A 15 -7.74 7.13 -3.83
CA THR A 15 -9.18 7.18 -4.11
C THR A 15 -9.92 8.11 -3.15
N ALA A 16 -9.61 8.08 -1.87
CA ALA A 16 -10.21 8.99 -0.89
C ALA A 16 -9.90 10.46 -1.20
N SER A 17 -8.63 10.78 -1.51
CA SER A 17 -8.21 12.13 -1.87
C SER A 17 -8.94 12.64 -3.12
N ALA A 18 -8.98 11.82 -4.17
CA ALA A 18 -9.64 12.16 -5.43
C ALA A 18 -11.17 12.33 -5.27
N ARG A 19 -11.81 11.46 -4.48
CA ARG A 19 -13.26 11.57 -4.18
C ARG A 19 -13.62 12.82 -3.38
N LEU A 20 -12.69 13.34 -2.59
CA LEU A 20 -12.85 14.64 -1.92
C LEU A 20 -12.62 15.84 -2.85
N GLY A 21 -12.38 15.60 -4.16
CA GLY A 21 -12.21 16.62 -5.19
C GLY A 21 -10.79 17.17 -5.31
N ALA A 22 -9.80 16.53 -4.70
CA ALA A 22 -8.41 16.92 -4.86
C ALA A 22 -7.80 16.27 -6.11
N GLU A 23 -7.14 17.06 -6.96
CA GLU A 23 -6.26 16.52 -8.00
C GLU A 23 -5.17 15.67 -7.35
N THR A 24 -5.16 14.38 -7.65
CA THR A 24 -4.35 13.38 -6.98
C THR A 24 -3.48 12.62 -7.97
N LEU A 25 -2.21 12.47 -7.64
CA LEU A 25 -1.26 11.64 -8.39
C LEU A 25 -0.81 10.47 -7.53
N LEU A 26 -1.04 9.25 -8.00
CA LEU A 26 -0.54 8.03 -7.40
C LEU A 26 0.77 7.63 -8.09
N VAL A 27 1.87 7.66 -7.35
CA VAL A 27 3.20 7.29 -7.85
C VAL A 27 3.51 5.86 -7.43
N THR A 28 3.86 5.00 -8.37
CA THR A 28 4.19 3.59 -8.12
C THR A 28 5.38 3.13 -8.95
N MET A 29 6.20 2.24 -8.41
CA MET A 29 7.34 1.68 -9.14
C MET A 29 6.91 0.70 -10.24
N ASP A 30 5.75 0.04 -10.08
CA ASP A 30 5.25 -0.93 -11.06
C ASP A 30 3.71 -0.93 -11.06
N MET A 31 3.11 -0.49 -12.17
CA MET A 31 1.66 -0.45 -12.35
C MET A 31 1.02 -1.84 -12.40
N ASN A 32 1.77 -2.89 -12.73
CA ASN A 32 1.26 -4.26 -12.75
C ASN A 32 1.15 -4.88 -11.36
N LYS A 33 1.66 -4.19 -10.34
CA LYS A 33 1.70 -4.65 -8.95
C LYS A 33 0.86 -3.79 -8.01
N ILE A 34 -0.01 -2.95 -8.56
CA ILE A 34 -0.97 -2.15 -7.78
C ILE A 34 -1.80 -3.08 -6.90
N ALA A 35 -1.92 -2.73 -5.63
CA ALA A 35 -2.67 -3.47 -4.60
C ALA A 35 -2.31 -4.98 -4.50
N GLN A 36 -1.12 -5.39 -4.94
CA GLN A 36 -0.73 -6.79 -4.92
C GLN A 36 -0.68 -7.33 -3.48
N MET A 37 -1.33 -8.47 -3.28
CA MET A 37 -1.28 -9.22 -2.02
C MET A 37 0.05 -9.96 -1.90
N SER A 38 0.93 -9.49 -1.02
CA SER A 38 2.32 -9.99 -0.89
C SER A 38 2.42 -11.36 -0.23
N CYS A 39 1.46 -11.69 0.64
CA CYS A 39 1.46 -12.92 1.42
C CYS A 39 0.28 -13.82 0.98
N ASN A 40 -0.56 -14.25 1.91
CA ASN A 40 -1.80 -14.96 1.57
C ASN A 40 -2.74 -14.02 0.81
N PRO A 41 -3.39 -14.48 -0.27
CA PRO A 41 -4.38 -13.69 -0.98
C PRO A 41 -5.68 -13.64 -0.18
N ALA A 42 -5.63 -12.98 0.97
CA ALA A 42 -6.75 -12.90 1.90
C ALA A 42 -6.84 -11.52 2.56
N VAL A 43 -8.08 -11.08 2.74
CA VAL A 43 -8.42 -9.83 3.42
C VAL A 43 -9.17 -10.14 4.71
N GLY A 44 -8.88 -9.38 5.76
CA GLY A 44 -9.49 -9.57 7.07
C GLY A 44 -8.72 -10.53 7.97
N GLY A 45 -9.45 -11.20 8.86
CA GLY A 45 -8.89 -12.00 9.94
C GLY A 45 -8.86 -11.23 11.26
N ILE A 46 -8.17 -11.78 12.27
CA ILE A 46 -8.13 -11.23 13.64
C ILE A 46 -7.63 -9.77 13.61
N ALA A 47 -8.38 -8.86 14.17
CA ALA A 47 -8.23 -7.41 14.18
C ALA A 47 -8.31 -6.73 12.80
N LYS A 48 -7.97 -7.40 11.72
CA LYS A 48 -7.93 -6.83 10.36
C LYS A 48 -9.33 -6.72 9.75
N GLY A 49 -10.21 -7.70 9.98
CA GLY A 49 -11.59 -7.65 9.48
C GLY A 49 -12.39 -6.49 10.03
N GLN A 50 -12.14 -6.10 11.27
CA GLN A 50 -12.75 -4.92 11.88
C GLN A 50 -12.28 -3.64 11.19
N ILE A 51 -10.97 -3.51 10.94
CA ILE A 51 -10.40 -2.34 10.23
C ILE A 51 -10.98 -2.23 8.81
N VAL A 52 -11.14 -3.33 8.08
CA VAL A 52 -11.77 -3.31 6.75
C VAL A 52 -13.18 -2.77 6.80
N ARG A 53 -13.97 -3.12 7.83
CA ARG A 53 -15.31 -2.59 8.02
C ARG A 53 -15.32 -1.09 8.36
N GLU A 54 -14.35 -0.63 9.11
CA GLU A 54 -14.19 0.80 9.40
C GLU A 54 -13.84 1.58 8.14
N ILE A 55 -12.94 1.05 7.30
CA ILE A 55 -12.60 1.61 6.00
C ILE A 55 -13.84 1.67 5.08
N ASP A 56 -14.61 0.60 5.03
CA ASP A 56 -15.85 0.50 4.26
C ASP A 56 -16.88 1.54 4.73
N ALA A 57 -17.07 1.69 6.04
CA ALA A 57 -17.96 2.69 6.62
C ALA A 57 -17.56 4.14 6.28
N LEU A 58 -16.28 4.39 6.03
CA LEU A 58 -15.76 5.66 5.55
C LEU A 58 -15.82 5.80 4.02
N GLY A 59 -16.37 4.81 3.33
CA GLY A 59 -16.51 4.78 1.87
C GLY A 59 -15.26 4.28 1.14
N GLY A 60 -14.39 3.51 1.78
CA GLY A 60 -13.24 2.89 1.12
C GLY A 60 -13.63 1.72 0.22
N TRP A 61 -12.69 1.27 -0.57
CA TRP A 61 -12.90 0.25 -1.61
C TRP A 61 -12.49 -1.17 -1.19
N MET A 62 -11.69 -1.32 -0.13
CA MET A 62 -11.12 -2.61 0.25
C MET A 62 -12.18 -3.69 0.48
N GLY A 63 -13.28 -3.36 1.15
CA GLY A 63 -14.40 -4.28 1.39
C GLY A 63 -15.05 -4.71 0.08
N ILE A 64 -15.41 -3.75 -0.78
CA ILE A 64 -16.08 -3.96 -2.06
C ILE A 64 -15.21 -4.82 -3.00
N VAL A 65 -13.93 -4.47 -3.16
CA VAL A 65 -13.00 -5.25 -3.99
C VAL A 65 -12.81 -6.66 -3.44
N THR A 66 -12.84 -6.81 -2.12
CA THR A 66 -12.75 -8.12 -1.48
C THR A 66 -13.96 -8.98 -1.82
N ASP A 67 -15.16 -8.43 -1.75
CA ASP A 67 -16.40 -9.15 -2.08
C ASP A 67 -16.44 -9.54 -3.56
N ASP A 68 -16.02 -8.64 -4.45
CA ASP A 68 -15.94 -8.92 -5.91
C ASP A 68 -14.96 -10.06 -6.24
N CYS A 69 -13.92 -10.25 -5.43
CA CYS A 69 -12.80 -11.16 -5.72
C CYS A 69 -12.74 -12.37 -4.79
N ALA A 70 -13.66 -12.48 -3.82
CA ALA A 70 -13.64 -13.55 -2.84
C ALA A 70 -13.94 -14.91 -3.49
N ILE A 71 -13.11 -15.90 -3.11
CA ILE A 71 -13.32 -17.31 -3.47
C ILE A 71 -13.72 -18.16 -2.26
N GLN A 72 -13.48 -17.66 -1.06
CA GLN A 72 -13.90 -18.28 0.20
C GLN A 72 -14.07 -17.21 1.27
N PHE A 73 -15.12 -17.33 2.06
CA PHE A 73 -15.36 -16.47 3.22
C PHE A 73 -15.46 -17.31 4.50
N ARG A 74 -14.84 -16.86 5.58
CA ARG A 74 -14.94 -17.46 6.90
C ARG A 74 -15.07 -16.40 8.00
N MET A 75 -15.91 -16.70 8.99
CA MET A 75 -15.90 -15.98 10.26
C MET A 75 -15.00 -16.73 11.24
N LEU A 76 -13.86 -16.14 11.58
CA LEU A 76 -12.91 -16.67 12.55
C LEU A 76 -13.36 -16.36 13.99
N ASN A 77 -12.85 -17.11 14.95
CA ASN A 77 -13.07 -16.91 16.39
C ASN A 77 -14.52 -16.97 16.84
N ARG A 78 -15.38 -17.73 16.16
CA ARG A 78 -16.81 -17.84 16.52
C ARG A 78 -17.02 -18.35 17.94
N SER A 79 -16.12 -19.19 18.46
CA SER A 79 -16.15 -19.71 19.84
C SER A 79 -15.73 -18.71 20.90
N LYS A 80 -15.16 -17.55 20.52
CA LYS A 80 -14.63 -16.54 21.44
C LYS A 80 -15.62 -15.40 21.77
N GLY A 81 -16.82 -15.48 21.22
CA GLY A 81 -17.86 -14.46 21.40
C GLY A 81 -17.83 -13.36 20.32
N PRO A 82 -18.96 -12.60 20.19
CA PRO A 82 -19.18 -11.65 19.08
C PRO A 82 -18.10 -10.59 18.91
N ALA A 83 -17.53 -10.09 20.01
CA ALA A 83 -16.47 -9.09 19.97
C ALA A 83 -15.19 -9.58 19.28
N MET A 84 -14.97 -10.89 19.26
CA MET A 84 -13.79 -11.52 18.67
C MET A 84 -14.06 -12.08 17.27
N TRP A 85 -15.28 -12.01 16.78
CA TRP A 85 -15.62 -12.48 15.44
C TRP A 85 -14.86 -11.67 14.41
N SER A 86 -14.11 -12.37 13.59
CA SER A 86 -13.20 -11.73 12.63
C SER A 86 -13.48 -12.27 11.22
N PRO A 87 -14.17 -11.50 10.37
CA PRO A 87 -14.40 -11.91 8.99
C PRO A 87 -13.07 -12.00 8.23
N ARG A 88 -12.92 -13.04 7.42
CA ARG A 88 -11.77 -13.26 6.54
C ARG A 88 -12.23 -13.82 5.22
N ALA A 89 -11.86 -13.15 4.14
CA ALA A 89 -12.09 -13.62 2.78
C ALA A 89 -10.77 -14.05 2.14
N GLN A 90 -10.77 -15.20 1.50
CA GLN A 90 -9.72 -15.62 0.58
C GLN A 90 -10.11 -15.07 -0.80
N CYS A 91 -9.18 -14.42 -1.50
CA CYS A 91 -9.44 -13.76 -2.77
C CYS A 91 -8.66 -14.40 -3.91
N ASP A 92 -9.17 -14.28 -5.12
CA ASP A 92 -8.38 -14.44 -6.33
C ASP A 92 -7.41 -13.27 -6.44
N ARG A 93 -6.10 -13.56 -6.39
CA ARG A 93 -5.03 -12.55 -6.39
C ARG A 93 -5.00 -11.73 -7.68
N GLY A 94 -5.17 -12.38 -8.82
CA GLY A 94 -5.16 -11.72 -10.12
C GLY A 94 -6.36 -10.79 -10.28
N LYS A 95 -7.55 -11.32 -10.00
CA LYS A 95 -8.80 -10.55 -10.04
C LYS A 95 -8.79 -9.35 -9.10
N PHE A 96 -8.19 -9.49 -7.91
CA PHE A 96 -8.06 -8.41 -6.93
C PHE A 96 -7.20 -7.24 -7.46
N ILE A 97 -6.05 -7.53 -8.08
CA ILE A 97 -5.17 -6.53 -8.70
C ILE A 97 -5.91 -5.81 -9.83
N TRP A 98 -6.57 -6.56 -10.73
CA TRP A 98 -7.31 -5.99 -11.86
C TRP A 98 -8.47 -5.12 -11.41
N ARG A 99 -9.21 -5.55 -10.39
CA ARG A 99 -10.34 -4.78 -9.86
C ARG A 99 -9.90 -3.47 -9.23
N TRP A 100 -8.81 -3.47 -8.46
CA TRP A 100 -8.23 -2.23 -7.94
C TRP A 100 -7.75 -1.31 -9.06
N ARG A 101 -7.09 -1.84 -10.06
CA ARG A 101 -6.61 -1.07 -11.20
C ARG A 101 -7.75 -0.41 -11.96
N GLU A 102 -8.83 -1.15 -12.21
CA GLU A 102 -10.03 -0.62 -12.85
C GLU A 102 -10.62 0.56 -12.07
N ILE A 103 -10.71 0.45 -10.74
CA ILE A 103 -11.20 1.53 -9.88
C ILE A 103 -10.30 2.76 -9.99
N LEU A 104 -8.99 2.58 -9.88
CA LEU A 104 -8.04 3.69 -9.90
C LEU A 104 -8.00 4.41 -11.25
N GLU A 105 -8.03 3.66 -12.36
CA GLU A 105 -7.99 4.22 -13.71
C GLU A 105 -9.28 4.96 -14.09
N ASN A 106 -10.42 4.59 -13.48
CA ASN A 106 -11.70 5.23 -13.72
C ASN A 106 -12.07 6.29 -12.67
N GLN A 107 -11.23 6.51 -11.65
CA GLN A 107 -11.51 7.49 -10.60
C GLN A 107 -11.28 8.92 -11.13
N PRO A 108 -12.30 9.80 -11.19
CA PRO A 108 -12.09 11.21 -11.53
C PRO A 108 -11.08 11.88 -10.58
N HIS A 109 -10.30 12.83 -11.10
CA HIS A 109 -9.25 13.54 -10.37
C HIS A 109 -8.09 12.67 -9.88
N LEU A 110 -7.94 11.43 -10.37
CA LEU A 110 -6.84 10.54 -10.05
C LEU A 110 -6.01 10.23 -11.29
N HIS A 111 -4.72 10.45 -11.18
CA HIS A 111 -3.72 10.11 -12.18
C HIS A 111 -2.74 9.10 -11.61
N ILE A 112 -2.22 8.21 -12.46
CA ILE A 112 -1.23 7.20 -12.07
C ILE A 112 0.07 7.48 -12.81
N TRP A 113 1.19 7.47 -12.08
CA TRP A 113 2.51 7.70 -12.62
C TRP A 113 3.45 6.56 -12.22
N GLN A 114 4.03 5.90 -13.21
CA GLN A 114 4.99 4.82 -12.94
C GLN A 114 6.40 5.38 -12.86
N ASP A 115 6.89 5.54 -11.66
CA ASP A 115 8.26 5.95 -11.34
C ASP A 115 8.53 5.69 -9.85
N GLN A 116 9.78 5.84 -9.43
CA GLN A 116 10.17 5.75 -8.04
C GLN A 116 10.37 7.15 -7.45
N ALA A 117 9.71 7.46 -6.33
CA ALA A 117 10.02 8.65 -5.57
C ALA A 117 11.40 8.50 -4.89
N MET A 118 12.28 9.49 -5.08
CA MET A 118 13.66 9.49 -4.58
C MET A 118 13.90 10.55 -3.53
N GLU A 119 13.20 11.68 -3.63
CA GLU A 119 13.40 12.81 -2.75
C GLU A 119 12.07 13.51 -2.43
N LEU A 120 11.90 13.90 -1.17
CA LEU A 120 10.85 14.81 -0.75
C LEU A 120 11.31 16.25 -0.97
N ILE A 121 10.55 17.01 -1.73
CA ILE A 121 10.81 18.43 -1.92
C ILE A 121 10.19 19.19 -0.75
N VAL A 122 11.02 19.93 -0.01
CA VAL A 122 10.59 20.71 1.15
C VAL A 122 11.04 22.15 0.97
N GLU A 123 10.10 23.09 1.09
CA GLU A 123 10.34 24.54 1.05
C GLU A 123 9.69 25.16 2.28
N ASP A 124 10.40 26.02 2.97
CA ASP A 124 9.94 26.69 4.20
C ASP A 124 9.34 25.73 5.25
N GLY A 125 9.95 24.55 5.40
CA GLY A 125 9.50 23.51 6.34
C GLY A 125 8.22 22.76 5.92
N ARG A 126 7.75 22.92 4.68
CA ARG A 126 6.53 22.28 4.16
C ARG A 126 6.87 21.36 3.00
N ALA A 127 6.29 20.16 3.00
CA ALA A 127 6.39 19.25 1.86
C ALA A 127 5.65 19.85 0.66
N CYS A 128 6.37 20.06 -0.44
CA CYS A 128 5.90 20.73 -1.66
C CYS A 128 5.87 19.80 -2.87
N GLY A 129 6.31 18.56 -2.74
CA GLY A 129 6.32 17.62 -3.86
C GLY A 129 7.34 16.50 -3.68
N VAL A 130 7.60 15.79 -4.76
CA VAL A 130 8.61 14.74 -4.84
C VAL A 130 9.46 14.88 -6.09
N ARG A 131 10.72 14.44 -6.01
CA ARG A 131 11.58 14.19 -7.18
C ARG A 131 11.65 12.69 -7.41
N THR A 132 11.50 12.29 -8.67
CA THR A 132 11.49 10.89 -9.06
C THR A 132 12.86 10.41 -9.54
N LEU A 133 13.01 9.09 -9.74
CA LEU A 133 14.21 8.45 -10.26
C LEU A 133 14.58 8.97 -11.66
N PHE A 134 13.58 9.22 -12.51
CA PHE A 134 13.79 9.78 -13.85
C PHE A 134 14.02 11.29 -13.86
N GLY A 135 14.16 11.91 -12.68
CA GLY A 135 14.49 13.34 -12.54
C GLY A 135 13.27 14.27 -12.64
N CYS A 136 12.06 13.76 -12.70
CA CYS A 136 10.87 14.59 -12.71
C CYS A 136 10.61 15.22 -11.34
N GLU A 137 10.44 16.54 -11.29
CA GLU A 137 9.92 17.25 -10.12
C GLU A 137 8.41 17.41 -10.24
N ILE A 138 7.70 16.80 -9.30
CA ILE A 138 6.24 16.86 -9.27
C ILE A 138 5.84 17.64 -8.03
N ARG A 139 5.11 18.74 -8.22
CA ARG A 139 4.70 19.65 -7.15
C ARG A 139 3.29 19.34 -6.66
N ALA A 140 3.08 19.43 -5.37
CA ALA A 140 1.78 19.26 -4.73
C ALA A 140 1.68 19.99 -3.39
N LYS A 141 0.45 20.26 -2.95
CA LYS A 141 0.18 20.86 -1.63
C LYS A 141 0.33 19.89 -0.47
N ALA A 142 0.31 18.58 -0.75
CA ALA A 142 0.45 17.52 0.25
C ALA A 142 1.06 16.27 -0.39
N VAL A 143 1.87 15.54 0.40
CA VAL A 143 2.46 14.25 0.03
C VAL A 143 2.08 13.22 1.07
N VAL A 144 1.47 12.13 0.63
CA VAL A 144 1.09 10.98 1.47
C VAL A 144 2.04 9.83 1.17
N VAL A 145 2.77 9.35 2.17
CA VAL A 145 3.78 8.31 2.00
C VAL A 145 3.19 6.95 2.40
N CYS A 146 3.01 6.08 1.42
CA CYS A 146 2.48 4.72 1.56
C CYS A 146 3.49 3.67 1.04
N ALA A 147 4.77 3.86 1.32
CA ALA A 147 5.88 3.07 0.76
C ALA A 147 5.92 1.60 1.25
N GLY A 148 5.12 1.24 2.24
CA GLY A 148 4.99 -0.13 2.73
C GLY A 148 6.33 -0.72 3.18
N THR A 149 6.67 -1.89 2.63
CA THR A 149 7.88 -2.64 2.97
C THR A 149 9.07 -2.32 2.06
N PHE A 150 8.91 -1.39 1.12
CA PHE A 150 9.93 -1.12 0.09
C PHE A 150 10.97 -0.09 0.51
N LEU A 151 10.62 0.85 1.40
CA LEU A 151 11.50 1.92 1.82
C LEU A 151 12.71 1.35 2.59
N ASN A 152 13.88 1.37 1.95
CA ASN A 152 15.09 0.69 2.42
C ASN A 152 14.83 -0.76 2.81
N GLY A 153 13.98 -1.45 2.03
CA GLY A 153 13.48 -2.77 2.33
C GLY A 153 14.60 -3.80 2.47
N LEU A 154 14.52 -4.63 3.50
CA LEU A 154 15.46 -5.72 3.76
C LEU A 154 14.68 -6.97 4.14
N MET A 155 14.81 -7.99 3.31
CA MET A 155 14.20 -9.30 3.55
C MET A 155 15.15 -10.19 4.38
N HIS A 156 14.61 -10.82 5.40
CA HIS A 156 15.32 -11.79 6.22
C HIS A 156 14.83 -13.20 5.89
N VAL A 157 15.70 -14.06 5.38
CA VAL A 157 15.41 -15.46 5.07
C VAL A 157 16.41 -16.32 5.84
N GLY A 158 16.06 -16.72 7.05
CA GLY A 158 17.02 -17.31 8.00
C GLY A 158 18.19 -16.36 8.25
N PRO A 159 19.45 -16.81 8.05
CA PRO A 159 20.64 -15.97 8.24
C PRO A 159 20.89 -15.00 7.07
N VAL A 160 20.22 -15.19 5.93
CA VAL A 160 20.45 -14.41 4.72
C VAL A 160 19.65 -13.11 4.76
N LYS A 161 20.31 -12.00 4.42
CA LYS A 161 19.70 -10.67 4.29
C LYS A 161 19.77 -10.24 2.84
N ILE A 162 18.62 -9.95 2.24
CA ILE A 162 18.50 -9.59 0.83
C ILE A 162 17.82 -8.21 0.73
N PRO A 163 18.45 -7.19 0.12
CA PRO A 163 17.79 -5.93 -0.15
C PRO A 163 16.55 -6.14 -1.05
N GLY A 164 15.42 -5.59 -0.65
CA GLY A 164 14.17 -5.71 -1.41
C GLY A 164 12.94 -5.48 -0.54
N GLY A 165 11.87 -5.03 -1.13
CA GLY A 165 10.58 -4.86 -0.46
C GLY A 165 9.75 -6.15 -0.47
N ARG A 166 9.98 -6.98 -1.47
CA ARG A 166 9.39 -8.31 -1.73
C ARG A 166 10.38 -9.18 -2.51
N VAL A 167 10.17 -10.50 -2.52
CA VAL A 167 10.98 -11.41 -3.34
C VAL A 167 10.92 -10.98 -4.81
N ALA A 168 12.09 -10.87 -5.42
CA ALA A 168 12.30 -10.41 -6.80
C ALA A 168 11.87 -8.95 -7.08
N GLU A 169 11.67 -8.13 -6.05
CA GLU A 169 11.37 -6.72 -6.20
C GLU A 169 12.38 -5.86 -5.42
N PRO A 170 12.99 -4.86 -6.09
CA PRO A 170 14.03 -4.04 -5.48
C PRO A 170 13.49 -3.20 -4.31
N ALA A 171 14.37 -2.83 -3.40
CA ALA A 171 14.07 -1.84 -2.39
C ALA A 171 13.98 -0.45 -3.02
N SER A 172 13.14 0.43 -2.44
CA SER A 172 13.17 1.86 -2.70
C SER A 172 14.21 2.50 -1.79
N THR A 173 15.31 2.94 -2.35
CA THR A 173 16.41 3.62 -1.64
C THR A 173 16.38 5.12 -1.93
N GLY A 174 16.96 5.93 -1.06
CA GLY A 174 17.07 7.39 -1.22
C GLY A 174 15.90 8.18 -0.63
N PHE A 175 14.66 7.74 -0.82
CA PHE A 175 13.49 8.48 -0.33
C PHE A 175 13.41 8.51 1.21
N GLY A 176 13.77 7.40 1.86
CA GLY A 176 13.82 7.33 3.33
C GLY A 176 14.84 8.30 3.92
N GLU A 177 16.03 8.36 3.34
CA GLU A 177 17.09 9.31 3.73
C GLU A 177 16.67 10.75 3.47
N SER A 178 15.96 10.99 2.37
CA SER A 178 15.42 12.32 2.09
C SER A 178 14.45 12.78 3.18
N ILE A 179 13.52 11.93 3.56
CA ILE A 179 12.56 12.24 4.64
C ILE A 179 13.28 12.44 5.97
N ALA A 180 14.27 11.61 6.29
CA ALA A 180 15.04 11.71 7.53
C ALA A 180 15.80 13.03 7.66
N ARG A 181 16.32 13.59 6.56
CA ARG A 181 16.99 14.91 6.54
C ARG A 181 16.10 16.06 7.01
N HIS A 182 14.78 15.89 6.91
CA HIS A 182 13.78 16.86 7.37
C HIS A 182 13.27 16.59 8.79
N GLY A 183 13.99 15.77 9.57
CA GLY A 183 13.63 15.47 10.95
C GLY A 183 12.49 14.46 11.11
N CYS A 184 12.01 13.85 10.03
CA CYS A 184 11.01 12.78 10.06
C CYS A 184 11.72 11.44 9.95
N GLU A 185 11.77 10.67 11.04
CA GLU A 185 12.33 9.32 11.03
C GLU A 185 11.21 8.28 10.82
N ILE A 186 11.26 7.56 9.70
CA ILE A 186 10.41 6.39 9.49
C ILE A 186 11.18 5.17 9.98
N ARG A 187 10.84 4.68 11.18
CA ARG A 187 11.37 3.43 11.72
C ARG A 187 10.46 2.28 11.30
N ALA A 188 10.80 1.60 10.22
CA ALA A 188 10.24 0.28 9.97
C ALA A 188 10.95 -0.73 10.87
N LYS A 189 10.26 -1.27 11.89
CA LYS A 189 10.73 -2.49 12.55
C LYS A 189 10.60 -3.63 11.55
N ALA A 190 11.73 -4.26 11.21
CA ALA A 190 11.92 -5.46 10.40
C ALA A 190 10.70 -5.91 9.56
N VAL A 191 10.85 -5.92 8.24
CA VAL A 191 9.91 -6.62 7.37
C VAL A 191 10.13 -8.11 7.58
N VAL A 192 9.28 -8.74 8.37
CA VAL A 192 9.22 -10.19 8.46
C VAL A 192 8.48 -10.67 7.22
N VAL A 193 9.23 -11.11 6.21
CA VAL A 193 8.65 -11.95 5.16
C VAL A 193 8.36 -13.29 5.80
N CYS A 194 7.08 -13.54 6.12
CA CYS A 194 6.65 -14.88 6.51
C CYS A 194 6.77 -15.80 5.29
N ALA A 195 7.93 -16.40 5.10
CA ALA A 195 8.16 -17.46 4.13
C ALA A 195 7.49 -18.79 4.53
N GLY A 196 6.76 -18.80 5.63
CA GLY A 196 6.14 -19.99 6.20
C GLY A 196 5.07 -20.68 5.36
N THR A 197 4.65 -20.08 4.25
CA THR A 197 3.68 -20.70 3.32
C THR A 197 4.36 -21.51 2.20
N PHE A 198 5.69 -21.46 2.09
CA PHE A 198 6.45 -22.13 1.04
C PHE A 198 7.32 -23.29 1.56
N LEU A 199 7.27 -23.59 2.85
CA LEU A 199 8.07 -24.63 3.50
C LEU A 199 7.25 -25.82 4.02
N ASN A 200 6.04 -26.03 3.53
CA ASN A 200 5.25 -27.25 3.73
C ASN A 200 5.00 -27.94 2.41
#